data_fcea5439e87d0889141736cbe362a5ef
#
_entry.id   fcea5439e87d0889141736cbe362a5ef
#
_cell.length_a   1.000
_cell.length_b   1.000
_cell.length_c   1.000
_cell.angle_alpha   90.00
_cell.angle_beta   90.00
_cell.angle_gamma   90.00
#
_symmetry.space_group_name_H-M   'P 1'
#
loop_
_entity.id
_entity.type
_entity.pdbx_description
1 polymer ?
#
loop_
_entity_poly.entity_id
_entity_poly.type
_entity_poly.pdbx_seq_one_letter_code
_entity_poly.pdbx_strand_id
1 'polypeptide(L)'
;MHKNDLEKLVLLLKAQKVLALPTESVYGLSTILESDAVAKIVALKKRSANKGFIVLSSNIEHLLRVIDVTQLTDDHLAKLQTHYDRATTWVAPVKPEFRWLTGPFESIAVRLTTHPLLSELTNMLDQAIVSTSANISNMPAAASAREVYDYFGEKVDYIYPQADFVATKPSRLIDLLTGKILRE
;
A
#
# COMPACT_ATOMS: atom_id res chain seq x y z
N MET A 1 -16.33 -11.71 5.49
CA MET A 1 -16.36 -11.17 4.10
C MET A 1 -16.96 -12.23 3.17
N HIS A 2 -17.83 -11.85 2.23
CA HIS A 2 -18.35 -12.81 1.27
C HIS A 2 -17.29 -13.11 0.19
N LYS A 3 -17.13 -14.38 -0.18
CA LYS A 3 -16.17 -14.81 -1.22
C LYS A 3 -16.34 -14.05 -2.54
N ASN A 4 -17.59 -13.77 -2.91
CA ASN A 4 -17.92 -13.03 -4.14
C ASN A 4 -17.39 -11.58 -4.13
N ASP A 5 -17.31 -10.93 -2.95
CA ASP A 5 -16.76 -9.57 -2.86
C ASP A 5 -15.26 -9.58 -3.12
N LEU A 6 -14.55 -10.57 -2.57
CA LEU A 6 -13.10 -10.72 -2.78
C LEU A 6 -12.77 -11.01 -4.23
N GLU A 7 -13.48 -11.93 -4.88
CA GLU A 7 -13.33 -12.25 -6.30
C GLU A 7 -13.53 -11.00 -7.18
N LYS A 8 -14.53 -10.17 -6.86
CA LYS A 8 -14.76 -8.89 -7.52
C LYS A 8 -13.57 -7.96 -7.39
N LEU A 9 -13.00 -7.80 -6.17
CA LEU A 9 -11.83 -6.93 -5.96
C LEU A 9 -10.62 -7.41 -6.74
N VAL A 10 -10.38 -8.72 -6.77
CA VAL A 10 -9.30 -9.34 -7.56
C VAL A 10 -9.47 -9.05 -9.05
N LEU A 11 -10.67 -9.21 -9.60
CA LEU A 11 -10.95 -8.92 -11.01
C LEU A 11 -10.72 -7.43 -11.33
N LEU A 12 -11.18 -6.54 -10.47
CA LEU A 12 -10.97 -5.10 -10.66
C LEU A 12 -9.48 -4.74 -10.63
N LEU A 13 -8.72 -5.28 -9.69
CA LEU A 13 -7.28 -5.05 -9.63
C LEU A 13 -6.55 -5.60 -10.85
N LYS A 14 -6.87 -6.83 -11.30
CA LYS A 14 -6.32 -7.42 -12.53
C LYS A 14 -6.67 -6.59 -13.78
N ALA A 15 -7.81 -5.90 -13.76
CA ALA A 15 -8.19 -4.94 -14.81
C ALA A 15 -7.55 -3.55 -14.62
N GLN A 16 -6.51 -3.44 -13.77
CA GLN A 16 -5.77 -2.20 -13.50
C GLN A 16 -6.65 -1.05 -12.98
N LYS A 17 -7.69 -1.39 -12.22
CA LYS A 17 -8.58 -0.43 -11.59
C LYS A 17 -7.97 0.11 -10.29
N VAL A 18 -8.39 1.32 -9.89
CA VAL A 18 -8.03 1.93 -8.62
C VAL A 18 -9.13 1.71 -7.61
N LEU A 19 -8.81 1.04 -6.51
CA LEU A 19 -9.74 0.75 -5.43
C LEU A 19 -9.38 1.57 -4.19
N ALA A 20 -10.39 2.03 -3.47
CA ALA A 20 -10.20 2.54 -2.12
C ALA A 20 -10.51 1.44 -1.11
N LEU A 21 -9.50 1.02 -0.36
CA LEU A 21 -9.57 -0.09 0.58
C LEU A 21 -9.21 0.37 1.99
N PRO A 22 -9.89 -0.14 3.03
CA PRO A 22 -9.47 0.07 4.41
C PRO A 22 -8.14 -0.63 4.68
N THR A 23 -7.32 -0.03 5.53
CA THR A 23 -6.06 -0.60 6.02
C THR A 23 -6.04 -0.58 7.54
N GLU A 24 -4.94 -0.97 8.16
CA GLU A 24 -4.76 -0.89 9.62
C GLU A 24 -4.76 0.55 10.16
N SER A 25 -4.70 1.56 9.27
CA SER A 25 -4.57 2.96 9.69
C SER A 25 -5.60 3.89 9.07
N VAL A 26 -5.59 4.04 7.75
CA VAL A 26 -6.47 4.94 7.00
C VAL A 26 -6.96 4.25 5.74
N TYR A 27 -7.98 4.77 5.08
CA TYR A 27 -8.29 4.30 3.72
C TYR A 27 -7.13 4.55 2.78
N GLY A 28 -6.81 3.55 1.96
CA GLY A 28 -5.77 3.61 0.92
C GLY A 28 -6.33 3.52 -0.48
N LEU A 29 -5.81 4.34 -1.41
CA LEU A 29 -5.97 4.09 -2.84
C LEU A 29 -4.99 2.99 -3.24
N SER A 30 -5.50 1.91 -3.81
CA SER A 30 -4.73 0.70 -4.10
C SER A 30 -4.94 0.22 -5.53
N THR A 31 -3.89 -0.34 -6.12
CA THR A 31 -3.90 -0.97 -7.44
C THR A 31 -2.78 -2.02 -7.53
N ILE A 32 -2.69 -2.76 -8.63
CA ILE A 32 -1.58 -3.69 -8.88
C ILE A 32 -0.27 -2.96 -9.19
N LEU A 33 0.86 -3.70 -9.16
CA LEU A 33 2.20 -3.18 -9.44
C LEU A 33 2.46 -3.06 -10.95
N GLU A 34 1.65 -2.23 -11.60
CA GLU A 34 1.77 -1.92 -13.03
C GLU A 34 1.84 -0.40 -13.21
N SER A 35 2.75 0.08 -14.09
CA SER A 35 3.02 1.51 -14.26
C SER A 35 1.78 2.32 -14.63
N ASP A 36 0.97 1.80 -15.56
CA ASP A 36 -0.26 2.46 -16.03
C ASP A 36 -1.34 2.51 -14.94
N ALA A 37 -1.42 1.46 -14.12
CA ALA A 37 -2.34 1.42 -12.98
C ALA A 37 -1.94 2.43 -11.90
N VAL A 38 -0.65 2.52 -11.58
CA VAL A 38 -0.11 3.48 -10.60
C VAL A 38 -0.22 4.92 -11.10
N ALA A 39 -0.05 5.17 -12.41
CA ALA A 39 -0.24 6.49 -13.00
C ALA A 39 -1.66 7.05 -12.76
N LYS A 40 -2.69 6.19 -12.72
CA LYS A 40 -4.06 6.59 -12.38
C LYS A 40 -4.15 7.13 -10.95
N ILE A 41 -3.46 6.50 -9.99
CA ILE A 41 -3.40 7.00 -8.60
C ILE A 41 -2.68 8.36 -8.55
N VAL A 42 -1.58 8.54 -9.29
CA VAL A 42 -0.86 9.82 -9.37
C VAL A 42 -1.80 10.92 -9.84
N ALA A 43 -2.54 10.66 -10.92
CA ALA A 43 -3.51 11.62 -11.49
C ALA A 43 -4.64 11.96 -10.50
N LEU A 44 -5.25 10.95 -9.87
CA LEU A 44 -6.32 11.12 -8.89
C LEU A 44 -5.88 11.98 -7.70
N LYS A 45 -4.69 11.76 -7.17
CA LYS A 45 -4.18 12.48 -6.00
C LYS A 45 -3.63 13.85 -6.34
N LYS A 46 -3.50 14.23 -7.61
CA LYS A 46 -2.74 15.41 -8.05
C LYS A 46 -1.35 15.43 -7.39
N ARG A 47 -0.70 14.25 -7.34
CA ARG A 47 0.53 14.01 -6.59
C ARG A 47 1.74 14.24 -7.47
N SER A 48 2.81 14.81 -6.89
CA SER A 48 4.11 14.79 -7.53
C SER A 48 4.60 13.34 -7.72
N ALA A 49 5.10 13.01 -8.90
CA ALA A 49 5.70 11.71 -9.19
C ALA A 49 6.91 11.39 -8.30
N ASN A 50 7.49 12.42 -7.65
CA ASN A 50 8.66 12.28 -6.75
C ASN A 50 8.34 11.71 -5.36
N LYS A 51 7.09 11.38 -5.06
CA LYS A 51 6.71 10.75 -3.79
C LYS A 51 6.53 9.25 -4.02
N GLY A 52 7.37 8.40 -3.46
CA GLY A 52 7.26 6.94 -3.51
C GLY A 52 5.94 6.38 -2.96
N PHE A 53 5.60 5.18 -3.30
CA PHE A 53 4.42 4.45 -2.86
C PHE A 53 4.77 3.41 -1.80
N ILE A 54 3.75 2.94 -1.07
CA ILE A 54 3.88 1.78 -0.20
C ILE A 54 3.45 0.54 -1.01
N VAL A 55 4.27 -0.48 -1.00
CA VAL A 55 3.92 -1.81 -1.48
C VAL A 55 3.53 -2.66 -0.28
N LEU A 56 2.35 -3.26 -0.29
CA LEU A 56 1.85 -4.05 0.82
C LEU A 56 1.38 -5.43 0.40
N SER A 57 1.60 -6.40 1.27
CA SER A 57 1.11 -7.77 1.18
C SER A 57 1.09 -8.41 2.58
N SER A 58 0.31 -9.45 2.78
CA SER A 58 0.41 -10.31 3.96
C SER A 58 1.44 -11.44 3.80
N ASN A 59 1.93 -11.65 2.59
CA ASN A 59 2.97 -12.64 2.31
C ASN A 59 4.31 -11.92 2.06
N ILE A 60 5.31 -12.26 2.87
CA ILE A 60 6.65 -11.67 2.77
C ILE A 60 7.28 -11.91 1.40
N GLU A 61 7.07 -13.07 0.79
CA GLU A 61 7.63 -13.41 -0.52
C GLU A 61 7.19 -12.42 -1.61
N HIS A 62 5.97 -11.90 -1.51
CA HIS A 62 5.50 -10.87 -2.43
C HIS A 62 6.29 -9.55 -2.27
N LEU A 63 6.68 -9.20 -1.04
CA LEU A 63 7.47 -8.00 -0.76
C LEU A 63 8.93 -8.19 -1.17
N LEU A 64 9.50 -9.39 -0.99
CA LEU A 64 10.87 -9.70 -1.41
C LEU A 64 11.05 -9.69 -2.94
N ARG A 65 9.95 -9.78 -3.71
CA ARG A 65 10.01 -9.60 -5.17
C ARG A 65 10.45 -8.19 -5.58
N VAL A 66 10.16 -7.16 -4.76
CA VAL A 66 10.48 -5.75 -5.06
C VAL A 66 11.71 -5.23 -4.32
N ILE A 67 12.14 -5.92 -3.24
CA ILE A 67 13.27 -5.52 -2.39
C ILE A 67 14.58 -6.09 -2.96
N ASP A 68 15.62 -5.27 -3.01
CA ASP A 68 16.99 -5.74 -3.26
C ASP A 68 17.56 -6.39 -1.99
N VAL A 69 17.35 -7.69 -1.88
CA VAL A 69 17.76 -8.49 -0.71
C VAL A 69 19.28 -8.65 -0.59
N THR A 70 20.06 -8.35 -1.63
CA THR A 70 21.52 -8.47 -1.58
C THR A 70 22.17 -7.51 -0.60
N GLN A 71 21.43 -6.46 -0.20
CA GLN A 71 21.86 -5.44 0.76
C GLN A 71 21.35 -5.74 2.19
N LEU A 72 20.62 -6.83 2.41
CA LEU A 72 19.99 -7.14 3.68
C LEU A 72 20.76 -8.20 4.46
N THR A 73 20.69 -8.10 5.78
CA THR A 73 21.14 -9.14 6.72
C THR A 73 19.94 -9.97 7.20
N ASP A 74 20.20 -11.08 7.88
CA ASP A 74 19.14 -11.90 8.49
C ASP A 74 18.32 -11.13 9.52
N ASP A 75 18.93 -10.17 10.26
CA ASP A 75 18.22 -9.27 11.17
C ASP A 75 17.23 -8.36 10.44
N HIS A 76 17.61 -7.83 9.28
CA HIS A 76 16.71 -7.04 8.44
C HIS A 76 15.54 -7.88 7.94
N LEU A 77 15.78 -9.13 7.52
CA LEU A 77 14.72 -10.04 7.07
C LEU A 77 13.78 -10.40 8.23
N ALA A 78 14.32 -10.64 9.44
CA ALA A 78 13.52 -10.88 10.63
C ALA A 78 12.62 -9.69 10.98
N LYS A 79 13.12 -8.45 10.88
CA LYS A 79 12.33 -7.24 11.09
C LYS A 79 11.18 -7.11 10.08
N LEU A 80 11.41 -7.41 8.81
CA LEU A 80 10.37 -7.39 7.77
C LEU A 80 9.25 -8.40 8.03
N GLN A 81 9.56 -9.54 8.66
CA GLN A 81 8.61 -10.61 8.96
C GLN A 81 7.89 -10.42 10.30
N THR A 82 8.37 -9.50 11.13
CA THR A 82 7.77 -9.25 12.44
C THR A 82 6.47 -8.45 12.31
N HIS A 83 5.43 -8.91 13.00
CA HIS A 83 4.19 -8.16 13.17
C HIS A 83 4.34 -7.20 14.37
N TYR A 84 3.92 -5.96 14.17
CA TYR A 84 3.98 -4.90 15.16
C TYR A 84 2.57 -4.46 15.54
N ASP A 85 2.34 -4.12 16.82
CA ASP A 85 1.04 -3.62 17.32
C ASP A 85 0.57 -2.36 16.58
N ARG A 86 1.53 -1.54 16.17
CA ARG A 86 1.27 -0.38 15.31
C ARG A 86 1.68 -0.69 13.87
N ALA A 87 0.83 -0.30 12.92
CA ALA A 87 1.15 -0.42 11.50
C ALA A 87 2.53 0.17 11.19
N THR A 88 3.47 -0.66 10.79
CA THR A 88 4.86 -0.29 10.51
C THR A 88 5.15 -0.51 9.02
N THR A 89 5.76 0.49 8.41
CA THR A 89 6.21 0.49 7.02
C THR A 89 7.73 0.63 7.02
N TRP A 90 8.40 -0.29 6.37
CA TRP A 90 9.85 -0.30 6.24
C TRP A 90 10.26 0.33 4.92
N VAL A 91 11.30 1.18 4.95
CA VAL A 91 11.94 1.70 3.74
C VAL A 91 13.17 0.85 3.50
N ALA A 92 13.14 0.04 2.44
CA ALA A 92 14.13 -0.96 2.09
C ALA A 92 14.77 -0.64 0.72
N PRO A 93 15.98 -1.14 0.42
CA PRO A 93 16.56 -1.03 -0.92
C PRO A 93 15.63 -1.62 -1.98
N VAL A 94 15.49 -0.95 -3.12
CA VAL A 94 14.61 -1.37 -4.21
C VAL A 94 15.39 -2.04 -5.33
N LYS A 95 14.85 -3.12 -5.90
CA LYS A 95 15.41 -3.69 -7.13
C LYS A 95 15.33 -2.70 -8.30
N PRO A 96 16.32 -2.68 -9.19
CA PRO A 96 16.37 -1.72 -10.30
C PRO A 96 15.10 -1.67 -11.16
N GLU A 97 14.48 -2.81 -11.44
CA GLU A 97 13.26 -2.93 -12.24
C GLU A 97 12.01 -2.29 -11.62
N PHE A 98 12.04 -1.99 -10.30
CA PHE A 98 10.94 -1.34 -9.59
C PHE A 98 11.20 0.11 -9.22
N ARG A 99 12.32 0.72 -9.68
CA ARG A 99 12.64 2.13 -9.40
C ARG A 99 11.57 3.11 -9.87
N TRP A 100 10.79 2.74 -10.86
CA TRP A 100 9.67 3.55 -11.33
C TRP A 100 8.58 3.80 -10.27
N LEU A 101 8.51 2.96 -9.21
CA LEU A 101 7.61 3.14 -8.06
C LEU A 101 8.12 4.14 -7.04
N THR A 102 9.40 4.45 -7.04
CA THR A 102 10.06 5.15 -5.94
C THR A 102 10.38 6.61 -6.25
N GLY A 103 10.18 7.05 -7.50
CA GLY A 103 10.57 8.39 -7.94
C GLY A 103 12.10 8.53 -7.90
N PRO A 104 12.65 9.54 -7.20
CA PRO A 104 14.08 9.78 -7.14
C PRO A 104 14.84 8.89 -6.13
N PHE A 105 14.13 8.03 -5.38
CA PHE A 105 14.71 7.26 -4.28
C PHE A 105 15.19 5.87 -4.74
N GLU A 106 16.30 5.42 -4.19
CA GLU A 106 16.82 4.05 -4.37
C GLU A 106 16.24 3.07 -3.33
N SER A 107 15.15 3.45 -2.70
CA SER A 107 14.47 2.68 -1.66
C SER A 107 12.97 2.67 -1.89
N ILE A 108 12.33 1.58 -1.45
CA ILE A 108 10.89 1.35 -1.56
C ILE A 108 10.28 1.18 -0.18
N ALA A 109 9.12 1.77 0.04
CA ALA A 109 8.37 1.57 1.26
C ALA A 109 7.54 0.28 1.15
N VAL A 110 7.72 -0.66 2.08
CA VAL A 110 7.03 -1.94 2.11
C VAL A 110 6.33 -2.16 3.45
N ARG A 111 5.18 -2.85 3.44
CA ARG A 111 4.46 -3.20 4.65
C ARG A 111 3.93 -4.63 4.59
N LEU A 112 4.27 -5.41 5.60
CA LEU A 112 3.61 -6.68 5.87
C LEU A 112 2.29 -6.37 6.59
N THR A 113 1.16 -6.56 5.89
CA THR A 113 -0.18 -6.24 6.41
C THR A 113 -0.78 -7.41 7.18
N THR A 114 -1.50 -7.11 8.26
CA THR A 114 -2.34 -8.07 9.01
C THR A 114 -3.83 -7.79 8.84
N HIS A 115 -4.19 -6.78 8.04
CA HIS A 115 -5.58 -6.43 7.81
C HIS A 115 -6.30 -7.58 7.08
N PRO A 116 -7.38 -8.16 7.61
CA PRO A 116 -8.01 -9.37 7.07
C PRO A 116 -8.34 -9.28 5.58
N LEU A 117 -8.99 -8.18 5.16
CA LEU A 117 -9.34 -7.95 3.75
C LEU A 117 -8.09 -7.95 2.85
N LEU A 118 -7.05 -7.21 3.26
CA LEU A 118 -5.84 -7.07 2.43
C LEU A 118 -5.03 -8.37 2.40
N SER A 119 -5.06 -9.14 3.49
CA SER A 119 -4.42 -10.45 3.56
C SER A 119 -5.06 -11.42 2.59
N GLU A 120 -6.37 -11.58 2.62
CA GLU A 120 -7.08 -12.46 1.68
C GLU A 120 -6.89 -11.97 0.23
N LEU A 121 -6.96 -10.65 -0.01
CA LEU A 121 -6.83 -10.06 -1.33
C LEU A 121 -5.45 -10.30 -1.94
N THR A 122 -4.36 -10.03 -1.21
CA THR A 122 -2.99 -10.21 -1.72
C THR A 122 -2.62 -11.67 -1.89
N ASN A 123 -3.14 -12.58 -1.04
CA ASN A 123 -2.98 -14.02 -1.21
C ASN A 123 -3.73 -14.52 -2.46
N MET A 124 -4.96 -14.06 -2.69
CA MET A 124 -5.74 -14.48 -3.86
C MET A 124 -5.18 -13.92 -5.18
N LEU A 125 -4.54 -12.73 -5.13
CA LEU A 125 -3.82 -12.15 -6.26
C LEU A 125 -2.48 -12.82 -6.53
N ASP A 126 -1.91 -13.52 -5.54
CA ASP A 126 -0.52 -14.03 -5.53
C ASP A 126 0.53 -12.94 -5.79
N GLN A 127 0.25 -11.71 -5.32
CA GLN A 127 1.17 -10.58 -5.43
C GLN A 127 0.86 -9.48 -4.43
N ALA A 128 1.86 -8.61 -4.19
CA ALA A 128 1.66 -7.37 -3.47
C ALA A 128 0.83 -6.36 -4.29
N ILE A 129 0.27 -5.37 -3.60
CA ILE A 129 -0.41 -4.24 -4.21
C ILE A 129 0.27 -2.92 -3.83
N VAL A 130 0.16 -1.93 -4.69
CA VAL A 130 0.52 -0.54 -4.36
C VAL A 130 -0.60 0.06 -3.52
N SER A 131 -0.24 0.81 -2.48
CA SER A 131 -1.19 1.55 -1.66
C SER A 131 -0.63 2.92 -1.26
N THR A 132 -1.51 3.89 -1.17
CA THR A 132 -1.21 5.21 -0.62
C THR A 132 -2.46 5.76 0.06
N SER A 133 -2.33 6.66 1.04
CA SER A 133 -3.49 7.25 1.72
C SER A 133 -4.52 7.81 0.75
N ALA A 134 -5.81 7.58 1.02
CA ALA A 134 -6.91 8.08 0.19
C ALA A 134 -7.19 9.55 0.52
N ASN A 135 -6.46 10.45 -0.13
CA ASN A 135 -6.62 11.91 -0.05
C ASN A 135 -6.05 12.59 -1.28
N ILE A 136 -6.52 13.77 -1.58
CA ILE A 136 -5.82 14.70 -2.47
C ILE A 136 -4.54 15.15 -1.75
N SER A 137 -3.44 15.33 -2.48
CA SER A 137 -2.15 15.73 -1.89
C SER A 137 -2.29 16.92 -0.94
N ASN A 138 -1.67 16.80 0.24
CA ASN A 138 -1.68 17.80 1.32
C ASN A 138 -3.02 17.95 2.07
N MET A 139 -4.03 17.16 1.75
CA MET A 139 -5.26 17.06 2.54
C MET A 139 -5.15 15.92 3.57
N PRO A 140 -5.95 15.91 4.64
CA PRO A 140 -6.04 14.77 5.56
C PRO A 140 -6.38 13.47 4.82
N ALA A 141 -5.90 12.34 5.33
CA ALA A 141 -6.30 11.03 4.81
C ALA A 141 -7.76 10.74 5.16
N ALA A 142 -8.51 10.15 4.23
CA ALA A 142 -9.89 9.77 4.46
C ALA A 142 -10.01 8.76 5.62
N ALA A 143 -10.88 9.06 6.57
CA ALA A 143 -11.19 8.23 7.73
C ALA A 143 -12.40 7.31 7.49
N SER A 144 -13.06 7.42 6.36
CA SER A 144 -14.24 6.62 6.02
C SER A 144 -14.42 6.48 4.50
N ALA A 145 -15.21 5.49 4.09
CA ALA A 145 -15.63 5.34 2.68
C ALA A 145 -16.35 6.58 2.15
N ARG A 146 -17.12 7.26 3.01
CA ARG A 146 -17.83 8.50 2.66
C ARG A 146 -16.84 9.61 2.33
N GLU A 147 -15.81 9.84 3.16
CA GLU A 147 -14.79 10.84 2.89
C GLU A 147 -13.97 10.53 1.63
N VAL A 148 -13.73 9.24 1.33
CA VAL A 148 -13.11 8.85 0.04
C VAL A 148 -14.00 9.33 -1.12
N TYR A 149 -15.32 9.09 -1.03
CA TYR A 149 -16.25 9.54 -2.06
C TYR A 149 -16.29 11.08 -2.17
N ASP A 150 -16.24 11.80 -1.05
CA ASP A 150 -16.21 13.25 -1.02
C ASP A 150 -14.95 13.84 -1.70
N TYR A 151 -13.79 13.14 -1.60
CA TYR A 151 -12.56 13.52 -2.30
C TYR A 151 -12.55 13.18 -3.79
N PHE A 152 -13.05 12.01 -4.16
CA PHE A 152 -12.78 11.44 -5.48
C PHE A 152 -14.03 11.18 -6.32
N GLY A 153 -15.21 11.06 -5.68
CA GLY A 153 -16.45 10.71 -6.36
C GLY A 153 -16.32 9.42 -7.16
N GLU A 154 -16.84 9.45 -8.37
CA GLU A 154 -16.82 8.29 -9.30
C GLU A 154 -15.47 8.07 -10.00
N LYS A 155 -14.44 8.87 -9.68
CA LYS A 155 -13.11 8.74 -10.28
C LYS A 155 -12.32 7.56 -9.70
N VAL A 156 -12.72 7.05 -8.53
CA VAL A 156 -12.22 5.79 -7.97
C VAL A 156 -13.15 4.67 -8.42
N ASP A 157 -12.59 3.62 -9.01
CA ASP A 157 -13.39 2.56 -9.65
C ASP A 157 -14.22 1.75 -8.65
N TYR A 158 -13.77 1.65 -7.40
CA TYR A 158 -14.51 1.01 -6.33
C TYR A 158 -14.06 1.50 -4.94
N ILE A 159 -15.01 1.77 -4.07
CA ILE A 159 -14.78 2.10 -2.66
C ILE A 159 -15.33 0.94 -1.82
N TYR A 160 -14.45 0.24 -1.09
CA TYR A 160 -14.89 -0.85 -0.23
C TYR A 160 -15.64 -0.29 0.98
N PRO A 161 -16.92 -0.67 1.21
CA PRO A 161 -17.67 -0.19 2.36
C PRO A 161 -17.25 -0.96 3.62
N GLN A 162 -16.77 -0.25 4.64
CA GLN A 162 -16.52 -0.82 5.97
C GLN A 162 -17.12 0.11 7.01
N ALA A 163 -18.27 -0.28 7.57
CA ALA A 163 -19.07 0.58 8.46
C ALA A 163 -18.41 0.82 9.82
N ASP A 164 -17.67 -0.17 10.32
CA ASP A 164 -16.98 -0.18 11.62
C ASP A 164 -15.50 0.22 11.52
N PHE A 165 -15.09 0.81 10.39
CA PHE A 165 -13.73 1.26 10.20
C PHE A 165 -13.41 2.45 11.13
N VAL A 166 -12.35 2.29 11.92
CA VAL A 166 -11.83 3.35 12.79
C VAL A 166 -10.44 3.74 12.29
N ALA A 167 -10.35 4.93 11.72
CA ALA A 167 -9.08 5.48 11.28
C ALA A 167 -8.14 5.73 12.46
N THR A 168 -6.88 5.38 12.28
CA THR A 168 -5.81 5.63 13.24
C THR A 168 -4.74 6.55 12.63
N LYS A 169 -3.66 6.78 13.35
CA LYS A 169 -2.51 7.51 12.78
C LYS A 169 -1.94 6.74 11.58
N PRO A 170 -1.38 7.44 10.59
CA PRO A 170 -0.62 6.79 9.52
C PRO A 170 0.45 5.84 10.08
N SER A 171 0.83 4.83 9.30
CA SER A 171 1.87 3.90 9.73
C SER A 171 3.15 4.62 10.12
N ARG A 172 3.86 4.08 11.12
CA ARG A 172 5.24 4.44 11.36
C ARG A 172 6.07 4.11 10.12
N LEU A 173 7.00 4.99 9.75
CA LEU A 173 7.92 4.78 8.63
C LEU A 173 9.34 4.69 9.18
N ILE A 174 10.02 3.58 8.94
CA ILE A 174 11.36 3.31 9.49
C ILE A 174 12.28 2.90 8.34
N ASP A 175 13.48 3.46 8.30
CA ASP A 175 14.56 2.99 7.42
C ASP A 175 15.05 1.63 7.91
N LEU A 176 14.98 0.62 7.03
CA LEU A 176 15.28 -0.77 7.38
C LEU A 176 16.76 -0.97 7.74
N LEU A 177 17.65 -0.33 6.98
CA LEU A 177 19.09 -0.52 7.14
C LEU A 177 19.64 0.17 8.40
N THR A 178 19.14 1.36 8.68
CA THR A 178 19.66 2.19 9.80
C THR A 178 18.80 2.14 11.06
N GLY A 179 17.57 1.66 10.97
CA GLY A 179 16.59 1.71 12.05
C GLY A 179 16.07 3.12 12.35
N LYS A 180 16.43 4.14 11.56
CA LYS A 180 15.99 5.51 11.76
C LYS A 180 14.50 5.66 11.52
N ILE A 181 13.78 6.26 12.46
CA ILE A 181 12.37 6.62 12.30
C ILE A 181 12.29 7.84 11.38
N LEU A 182 11.65 7.69 10.25
CA LEU A 182 11.43 8.74 9.24
C LEU A 182 10.09 9.45 9.44
N ARG A 183 9.12 8.76 10.05
CA ARG A 183 7.81 9.27 10.44
C ARG A 183 7.24 8.43 11.58
N GLU A 184 6.73 9.13 12.62
CA GLU A 184 5.91 8.56 13.68
C GLU A 184 4.44 8.45 13.28
#